data_72e7bd3ad4b55a48f8fe7bc8224f362c
#
_entry.id   72e7bd3ad4b55a48f8fe7bc8224f362c
#
_cell.length_a   1.000
_cell.length_b   1.000
_cell.length_c   1.000
_cell.angle_alpha   90.00
_cell.angle_beta   90.00
_cell.angle_gamma   90.00
#
_symmetry.space_group_name_H-M   'P 1'
#
loop_
_entity.id
_entity.type
_entity.pdbx_description
1 polymer ?
#
loop_
_entity_poly.entity_id
_entity_poly.type
_entity_poly.pdbx_seq_one_letter_code
_entity_poly.pdbx_strand_id
1 'polypeptide(L)'
;MSQVRCIQTKFESFDLSHIPRSGNTHTDSLATLATSSAQSLPRVIIVEDLCTPTPTKKELLQIHQIHLGPSWMNPILLFLERNILPEKKAEAKKIRRKALRFWLFKDKRLYKCSFSGPYLLCVHPETSKSLLEELHEGICGSHTGGRSLSHRAITQGYWWPGTQKEAQEYVRKCYQCQKFATNIH
;
A
#
# COMPACT_ATOMS: atom_id res chain seq x y z
N MET A 1 -32.28 12.30 3.79
CA MET A 1 -32.20 13.76 4.01
C MET A 1 -31.47 14.14 5.30
N SER A 2 -31.60 13.42 6.42
CA SER A 2 -30.95 13.78 7.70
C SER A 2 -29.40 13.61 7.69
N GLN A 3 -28.86 12.59 7.02
CA GLN A 3 -27.40 12.34 6.96
C GLN A 3 -26.64 13.40 6.17
N VAL A 4 -27.23 13.93 5.09
CA VAL A 4 -26.60 15.00 4.29
C VAL A 4 -26.44 16.28 5.12
N ARG A 5 -27.44 16.63 5.93
CA ARG A 5 -27.37 17.79 6.83
C ARG A 5 -26.29 17.64 7.90
N CYS A 6 -26.08 16.43 8.42
CA CYS A 6 -25.04 16.17 9.41
C CYS A 6 -23.63 16.30 8.82
N ILE A 7 -23.45 15.96 7.54
CA ILE A 7 -22.16 16.12 6.85
C ILE A 7 -21.92 17.59 6.47
N GLN A 8 -22.97 18.32 6.09
CA GLN A 8 -22.91 19.72 5.70
C GLN A 8 -22.27 20.61 6.79
N THR A 9 -22.55 20.35 8.07
CA THR A 9 -22.00 21.12 9.19
C THR A 9 -20.48 20.96 9.39
N LYS A 10 -19.84 20.04 8.68
CA LYS A 10 -18.38 19.79 8.76
C LYS A 10 -17.58 20.59 7.75
N PHE A 11 -18.22 21.34 6.87
CA PHE A 11 -17.56 22.13 5.82
C PHE A 11 -17.79 23.63 6.06
N GLU A 12 -16.78 24.44 5.79
CA GLU A 12 -16.89 25.92 5.85
C GLU A 12 -17.84 26.47 4.79
N SER A 13 -17.89 25.84 3.63
CA SER A 13 -18.84 26.12 2.57
C SER A 13 -19.34 24.81 1.96
N PHE A 14 -20.63 24.75 1.66
CA PHE A 14 -21.26 23.58 1.06
C PHE A 14 -22.27 24.04 0.01
N ASP A 15 -22.04 23.65 -1.22
CA ASP A 15 -22.92 23.97 -2.33
C ASP A 15 -23.55 22.69 -2.89
N LEU A 16 -24.85 22.69 -3.09
CA LEU A 16 -25.59 21.55 -3.64
C LEU A 16 -26.29 21.99 -4.92
N SER A 17 -25.84 21.47 -6.05
CA SER A 17 -26.45 21.74 -7.34
C SER A 17 -27.05 20.48 -7.96
N HIS A 18 -28.19 20.63 -8.63
CA HIS A 18 -28.79 19.55 -9.41
C HIS A 18 -28.09 19.45 -10.77
N ILE A 19 -27.52 18.30 -11.06
CA ILE A 19 -26.91 17.99 -12.35
C ILE A 19 -27.89 17.14 -13.16
N PRO A 20 -28.35 17.57 -14.34
CA PRO A 20 -29.19 16.75 -15.20
C PRO A 20 -28.44 15.50 -15.65
N ARG A 21 -29.16 14.41 -15.93
CA ARG A 21 -28.57 13.11 -16.29
C ARG A 21 -27.60 13.19 -17.47
N SER A 22 -27.88 14.03 -18.44
CA SER A 22 -27.00 14.28 -19.58
C SER A 22 -25.65 14.88 -19.21
N GLY A 23 -25.54 15.58 -18.09
CA GLY A 23 -24.29 16.13 -17.57
C GLY A 23 -23.52 15.18 -16.65
N ASN A 24 -24.11 14.03 -16.26
CA ASN A 24 -23.54 13.08 -15.30
C ASN A 24 -23.12 11.75 -15.95
N THR A 25 -22.70 11.80 -17.20
CA THR A 25 -22.37 10.62 -18.02
C THR A 25 -21.26 9.73 -17.42
N HIS A 26 -20.29 10.33 -16.72
CA HIS A 26 -19.20 9.56 -16.08
C HIS A 26 -19.71 8.68 -14.93
N THR A 27 -20.61 9.18 -14.09
CA THR A 27 -21.18 8.42 -12.97
C THR A 27 -22.09 7.32 -13.49
N ASP A 28 -22.89 7.58 -14.53
CA ASP A 28 -23.73 6.58 -15.20
C ASP A 28 -22.89 5.48 -15.83
N SER A 29 -21.75 5.81 -16.44
CA SER A 29 -20.82 4.83 -17.02
C SER A 29 -20.20 3.93 -15.94
N LEU A 30 -19.80 4.50 -14.81
CA LEU A 30 -19.27 3.73 -13.66
C LEU A 30 -20.33 2.81 -13.06
N ALA A 31 -21.56 3.29 -12.90
CA ALA A 31 -22.66 2.49 -12.40
C ALA A 31 -23.02 1.34 -13.37
N THR A 32 -22.99 1.59 -14.67
CA THR A 32 -23.20 0.55 -15.69
C THR A 32 -22.09 -0.48 -15.69
N LEU A 33 -20.83 -0.07 -15.55
CA LEU A 33 -19.70 -0.98 -15.42
C LEU A 33 -19.80 -1.85 -14.17
N ALA A 34 -20.19 -1.28 -13.05
CA ALA A 34 -20.37 -2.02 -11.79
C ALA A 34 -21.48 -3.08 -11.92
N THR A 35 -22.61 -2.73 -12.54
CA THR A 35 -23.73 -3.67 -12.76
C THR A 35 -23.43 -4.74 -13.81
N SER A 36 -22.74 -4.41 -14.90
CA SER A 36 -22.36 -5.38 -15.92
C SER A 36 -21.29 -6.37 -15.43
N SER A 37 -20.38 -5.92 -14.58
CA SER A 37 -19.40 -6.79 -13.92
C SER A 37 -20.05 -7.77 -12.94
N ALA A 38 -21.15 -7.38 -12.31
CA ALA A 38 -21.87 -8.23 -11.35
C ALA A 38 -22.63 -9.38 -12.02
N GLN A 39 -23.01 -9.26 -13.29
CA GLN A 39 -23.80 -10.26 -13.98
C GLN A 39 -22.99 -11.44 -14.57
N SER A 40 -21.69 -11.31 -14.73
CA SER A 40 -20.85 -12.33 -15.39
C SER A 40 -19.99 -13.19 -14.46
N LEU A 41 -20.02 -12.96 -13.15
CA LEU A 41 -19.18 -13.70 -12.19
C LEU A 41 -20.05 -14.41 -11.14
N PRO A 42 -19.96 -15.74 -11.01
CA PRO A 42 -20.56 -16.48 -9.91
C PRO A 42 -19.72 -16.24 -8.64
N ARG A 43 -19.67 -15.02 -8.18
CA ARG A 43 -19.01 -14.64 -6.93
C ARG A 43 -20.07 -14.15 -5.98
N VAL A 44 -20.04 -14.68 -4.77
CA VAL A 44 -20.78 -14.12 -3.64
C VAL A 44 -20.32 -12.68 -3.48
N ILE A 45 -21.18 -11.72 -3.77
CA ILE A 45 -20.92 -10.31 -3.50
C ILE A 45 -21.16 -10.15 -2.01
N ILE A 46 -20.10 -9.95 -1.25
CA ILE A 46 -20.21 -9.57 0.16
C ILE A 46 -20.53 -8.07 0.15
N VAL A 47 -21.76 -7.75 0.52
CA VAL A 47 -22.16 -6.35 0.77
C VAL A 47 -21.77 -6.04 2.21
N GLU A 48 -20.75 -5.23 2.38
CA GLU A 48 -20.35 -4.70 3.67
C GLU A 48 -21.10 -3.40 3.95
N ASP A 49 -21.92 -3.41 4.99
CA ASP A 49 -22.65 -2.22 5.43
C ASP A 49 -21.73 -1.39 6.33
N LEU A 50 -21.13 -0.36 5.77
CA LEU A 50 -20.24 0.53 6.49
C LEU A 50 -21.07 1.45 7.41
N CYS A 51 -21.36 0.97 8.61
CA CYS A 51 -22.08 1.74 9.63
C CYS A 51 -21.31 2.98 10.12
N THR A 52 -20.01 3.02 9.91
CA THR A 52 -19.12 4.13 10.26
C THR A 52 -18.26 4.54 9.05
N PRO A 53 -18.00 5.84 8.87
CA PRO A 53 -17.07 6.28 7.83
C PRO A 53 -15.71 5.61 8.01
N THR A 54 -15.09 5.18 6.91
CA THR A 54 -13.72 4.69 6.93
C THR A 54 -12.83 5.69 7.67
N PRO A 55 -12.06 5.26 8.67
CA PRO A 55 -11.22 6.16 9.46
C PRO A 55 -10.35 7.01 8.53
N THR A 56 -10.35 8.31 8.77
CA THR A 56 -9.56 9.25 7.97
C THR A 56 -8.09 8.85 8.02
N LYS A 57 -7.39 9.04 6.92
CA LYS A 57 -5.96 8.72 6.71
C LYS A 57 -5.03 9.02 7.91
N LYS A 58 -5.44 9.90 8.84
CA LYS A 58 -4.71 10.21 10.07
C LYS A 58 -4.66 9.06 11.07
N GLU A 59 -5.71 8.26 11.21
CA GLU A 59 -5.74 7.13 12.18
C GLU A 59 -4.98 5.92 11.65
N LEU A 60 -5.03 5.67 10.33
CA LEU A 60 -4.18 4.68 9.68
C LEU A 60 -2.68 5.03 9.74
N LEU A 61 -2.36 6.33 9.90
CA LEU A 61 -0.98 6.82 10.00
C LEU A 61 -0.35 6.59 11.39
N GLN A 62 -1.14 6.42 12.45
CA GLN A 62 -0.61 6.16 13.80
C GLN A 62 -0.03 4.75 13.96
N ILE A 63 -0.49 3.77 13.16
CA ILE A 63 0.04 2.40 13.20
C ILE A 63 1.50 2.32 12.75
N HIS A 64 1.99 3.31 12.00
CA HIS A 64 3.36 3.34 11.49
C HIS A 64 4.37 4.09 12.36
N GLN A 65 3.97 4.64 13.51
CA GLN A 65 4.86 5.28 14.50
C GLN A 65 5.27 4.35 15.66
N ILE A 66 5.14 3.07 15.51
CA ILE A 66 5.78 2.11 16.42
C ILE A 66 7.29 2.38 16.31
N HIS A 67 7.96 2.63 17.43
CA HIS A 67 9.42 2.70 17.50
C HIS A 67 9.97 1.31 17.16
N LEU A 68 10.05 1.04 15.88
CA LEU A 68 10.62 -0.17 15.33
C LEU A 68 12.12 -0.12 15.59
N GLY A 69 12.68 -1.25 16.02
CA GLY A 69 14.11 -1.40 16.30
C GLY A 69 15.02 -1.00 15.13
N PRO A 70 16.34 -1.19 15.26
CA PRO A 70 17.29 -0.83 14.22
C PRO A 70 17.00 -1.60 12.91
N SER A 71 16.97 -0.89 11.81
CA SER A 71 16.63 -1.45 10.50
C SER A 71 17.64 -1.02 9.42
N TRP A 72 17.50 -1.61 8.24
CA TRP A 72 18.28 -1.23 7.07
C TRP A 72 18.11 0.25 6.68
N MET A 73 17.01 0.88 7.12
CA MET A 73 16.69 2.29 6.83
C MET A 73 17.50 3.26 7.68
N ASN A 74 17.84 2.88 8.93
CA ASN A 74 18.46 3.77 9.91
C ASN A 74 19.72 4.49 9.40
N PRO A 75 20.68 3.84 8.76
CA PRO A 75 21.87 4.53 8.26
C PRO A 75 21.53 5.56 7.18
N ILE A 76 20.50 5.30 6.36
CA ILE A 76 20.04 6.21 5.30
C ILE A 76 19.30 7.40 5.92
N LEU A 77 18.42 7.14 6.90
CA LEU A 77 17.68 8.17 7.63
C LEU A 77 18.63 9.12 8.37
N LEU A 78 19.60 8.59 9.11
CA LEU A 78 20.61 9.39 9.83
C LEU A 78 21.41 10.28 8.87
N PHE A 79 21.75 9.76 7.70
CA PHE A 79 22.46 10.55 6.70
C PHE A 79 21.56 11.62 6.07
N LEU A 80 20.33 11.30 5.69
CA LEU A 80 19.42 12.25 5.06
C LEU A 80 18.88 13.32 6.02
N GLU A 81 18.65 12.97 7.30
CA GLU A 81 18.11 13.89 8.31
C GLU A 81 19.20 14.75 8.95
N ARG A 82 20.37 14.16 9.27
CA ARG A 82 21.39 14.76 10.12
C ARG A 82 22.78 14.81 9.50
N ASN A 83 22.96 14.31 8.28
CA ASN A 83 24.26 14.14 7.60
C ASN A 83 25.27 13.30 8.41
N ILE A 84 24.79 12.38 9.26
CA ILE A 84 25.63 11.51 10.08
C ILE A 84 25.99 10.26 9.26
N LEU A 85 27.27 9.95 9.18
CA LEU A 85 27.82 8.79 8.47
C LEU A 85 28.65 7.93 9.43
N PRO A 86 28.78 6.62 9.18
CA PRO A 86 29.70 5.77 9.91
C PRO A 86 31.17 6.22 9.75
N GLU A 87 31.99 5.94 10.75
CA GLU A 87 33.42 6.25 10.72
C GLU A 87 34.20 5.54 9.61
N LYS A 88 33.75 4.32 9.28
CA LYS A 88 34.37 3.52 8.19
C LYS A 88 34.09 4.13 6.83
N LYS A 89 35.13 4.67 6.18
CA LYS A 89 35.06 5.33 4.86
C LYS A 89 34.32 4.49 3.80
N ALA A 90 34.51 3.16 3.79
CA ALA A 90 33.88 2.26 2.83
C ALA A 90 32.36 2.19 3.03
N GLU A 91 31.88 2.12 4.27
CA GLU A 91 30.47 2.12 4.63
C GLU A 91 29.82 3.50 4.34
N ALA A 92 30.50 4.57 4.71
CA ALA A 92 30.06 5.92 4.41
C ALA A 92 29.84 6.14 2.91
N LYS A 93 30.78 5.68 2.08
CA LYS A 93 30.65 5.74 0.61
C LYS A 93 29.47 4.93 0.09
N LYS A 94 29.20 3.74 0.67
CA LYS A 94 28.04 2.89 0.30
C LYS A 94 26.72 3.60 0.67
N ILE A 95 26.64 4.21 1.86
CA ILE A 95 25.43 4.93 2.30
C ILE A 95 25.15 6.14 1.42
N ARG A 96 26.15 6.99 1.15
CA ARG A 96 26.00 8.13 0.24
C ARG A 96 25.47 7.72 -1.13
N ARG A 97 26.05 6.67 -1.71
CA ARG A 97 25.61 6.16 -3.03
C ARG A 97 24.18 5.60 -2.99
N LYS A 98 23.80 4.91 -1.91
CA LYS A 98 22.43 4.40 -1.74
C LYS A 98 21.44 5.53 -1.53
N ALA A 99 21.78 6.50 -0.71
CA ALA A 99 20.91 7.63 -0.34
C ALA A 99 20.42 8.43 -1.53
N LEU A 100 21.18 8.47 -2.65
CA LEU A 100 20.77 9.12 -3.90
C LEU A 100 19.44 8.59 -4.49
N ARG A 101 19.03 7.39 -4.09
CA ARG A 101 17.80 6.75 -4.54
C ARG A 101 16.65 6.86 -3.55
N PHE A 102 16.86 7.57 -2.44
CA PHE A 102 15.88 7.68 -1.37
C PHE A 102 15.54 9.13 -1.10
N TRP A 103 14.32 9.36 -0.67
CA TRP A 103 13.81 10.67 -0.31
C TRP A 103 13.15 10.59 1.07
N LEU A 104 13.50 11.51 1.95
CA LEU A 104 12.89 11.66 3.26
C LEU A 104 11.85 12.79 3.18
N PHE A 105 10.58 12.45 3.37
CA PHE A 105 9.51 13.45 3.39
C PHE A 105 9.37 14.11 4.77
N LYS A 106 8.59 15.21 4.83
CA LYS A 106 8.34 15.97 6.07
C LYS A 106 7.71 15.15 7.19
N ASP A 107 6.97 14.10 6.85
CA ASP A 107 6.37 13.12 7.75
C ASP A 107 7.36 12.07 8.29
N LYS A 108 8.66 12.26 8.03
CA LYS A 108 9.77 11.36 8.39
C LYS A 108 9.68 9.97 7.78
N ARG A 109 8.91 9.80 6.72
CA ARG A 109 8.84 8.56 5.95
C ARG A 109 9.89 8.54 4.86
N LEU A 110 10.55 7.39 4.74
CA LEU A 110 11.54 7.14 3.71
C LEU A 110 10.83 6.58 2.47
N TYR A 111 11.10 7.17 1.33
CA TYR A 111 10.62 6.70 0.04
C TYR A 111 11.79 6.40 -0.86
N LYS A 112 11.63 5.37 -1.68
CA LYS A 112 12.57 5.03 -2.73
C LYS A 112 12.10 5.60 -4.06
N CYS A 113 12.98 6.29 -4.76
CA CYS A 113 12.73 6.73 -6.12
C CYS A 113 12.77 5.52 -7.08
N SER A 114 11.69 5.29 -7.80
CA SER A 114 11.66 4.31 -8.90
C SER A 114 12.26 4.94 -10.15
N PHE A 115 12.82 4.12 -11.05
CA PHE A 115 13.49 4.63 -12.26
C PHE A 115 12.53 5.35 -13.21
N SER A 116 11.29 4.89 -13.31
CA SER A 116 10.26 5.42 -14.25
C SER A 116 8.87 5.51 -13.63
N GLY A 117 8.75 5.40 -12.32
CA GLY A 117 7.47 5.28 -11.64
C GLY A 117 7.36 6.13 -10.37
N PRO A 118 6.27 5.98 -9.63
CA PRO A 118 6.03 6.73 -8.41
C PRO A 118 7.05 6.40 -7.31
N TYR A 119 7.11 7.27 -6.32
CA TYR A 119 7.86 7.01 -5.09
C TYR A 119 7.26 5.81 -4.34
N LEU A 120 8.12 4.90 -3.91
CA LEU A 120 7.74 3.70 -3.17
C LEU A 120 8.03 3.89 -1.68
N LEU A 121 7.03 3.70 -0.83
CA LEU A 121 7.21 3.76 0.62
C LEU A 121 8.11 2.63 1.10
N CYS A 122 9.18 2.98 1.81
CA CYS A 122 10.09 2.01 2.39
C CYS A 122 9.46 1.35 3.61
N VAL A 123 9.43 0.02 3.62
CA VAL A 123 8.82 -0.79 4.67
C VAL A 123 9.87 -1.31 5.64
N HIS A 124 9.57 -1.26 6.94
CA HIS A 124 10.41 -1.82 7.98
C HIS A 124 10.36 -3.37 7.94
N PRO A 125 11.46 -4.09 8.27
CA PRO A 125 11.48 -5.55 8.25
C PRO A 125 10.39 -6.22 9.10
N GLU A 126 10.02 -5.64 10.22
CA GLU A 126 8.97 -6.18 11.10
C GLU A 126 7.58 -6.08 10.47
N THR A 127 7.33 -5.04 9.67
CA THR A 127 6.03 -4.83 9.01
C THR A 127 5.94 -5.48 7.63
N SER A 128 7.08 -5.85 7.02
CA SER A 128 7.11 -6.49 5.69
C SER A 128 6.33 -7.80 5.66
N LYS A 129 6.42 -8.58 6.74
CA LYS A 129 5.72 -9.86 6.85
C LYS A 129 4.20 -9.69 6.92
N SER A 130 3.71 -8.80 7.79
CA SER A 130 2.28 -8.52 7.90
C SER A 130 1.71 -7.92 6.60
N LEU A 131 2.50 -7.09 5.91
CA LEU A 131 2.13 -6.57 4.60
C LEU A 131 2.01 -7.68 3.54
N LEU A 132 2.95 -8.62 3.51
CA LEU A 132 2.88 -9.76 2.59
C LEU A 132 1.67 -10.66 2.91
N GLU A 133 1.36 -10.88 4.18
CA GLU A 133 0.19 -11.61 4.63
C GLU A 133 -1.10 -10.95 4.13
N GLU A 134 -1.25 -9.65 4.35
CA GLU A 134 -2.42 -8.92 3.88
C GLU A 134 -2.55 -8.94 2.34
N LEU A 135 -1.45 -8.76 1.63
CA LEU A 135 -1.44 -8.79 0.17
C LEU A 135 -1.72 -10.19 -0.41
N HIS A 136 -1.39 -11.24 0.32
CA HIS A 136 -1.50 -12.63 -0.15
C HIS A 136 -2.81 -13.31 0.30
N GLU A 137 -3.22 -13.09 1.55
CA GLU A 137 -4.33 -13.77 2.22
C GLU A 137 -5.49 -12.83 2.55
N GLY A 138 -5.28 -11.50 2.51
CA GLY A 138 -6.31 -10.52 2.79
C GLY A 138 -7.50 -10.54 1.83
N ILE A 139 -8.50 -9.72 2.08
CA ILE A 139 -9.78 -9.66 1.33
C ILE A 139 -9.57 -9.57 -0.19
N CYS A 140 -8.57 -8.83 -0.63
CA CYS A 140 -8.16 -8.76 -2.03
C CYS A 140 -7.03 -9.74 -2.38
N GLY A 141 -6.64 -10.63 -1.47
CA GLY A 141 -5.63 -11.66 -1.67
C GLY A 141 -6.13 -12.72 -2.65
N SER A 142 -5.25 -13.28 -3.45
CA SER A 142 -5.59 -14.31 -4.43
C SER A 142 -4.60 -15.47 -4.40
N HIS A 143 -3.85 -15.63 -3.33
CA HIS A 143 -2.82 -16.67 -3.19
C HIS A 143 -1.91 -16.80 -4.41
N THR A 144 -1.51 -15.66 -4.97
CA THR A 144 -0.67 -15.61 -6.18
C THR A 144 0.77 -16.05 -5.89
N GLY A 145 1.48 -16.48 -6.93
CA GLY A 145 2.90 -16.87 -6.82
C GLY A 145 3.80 -15.74 -6.34
N GLY A 146 4.97 -16.07 -5.79
CA GLY A 146 5.85 -15.10 -5.14
C GLY A 146 6.32 -13.94 -6.02
N ARG A 147 6.46 -14.13 -7.35
CA ARG A 147 6.76 -13.03 -8.28
C ARG A 147 5.60 -12.05 -8.38
N SER A 148 4.38 -12.55 -8.51
CA SER A 148 3.17 -11.74 -8.57
C SER A 148 2.91 -11.01 -7.27
N LEU A 149 3.15 -11.66 -6.12
CA LEU A 149 3.04 -11.05 -4.80
C LEU A 149 4.02 -9.90 -4.62
N SER A 150 5.30 -10.09 -5.00
CA SER A 150 6.29 -9.01 -4.93
C SER A 150 5.97 -7.85 -5.87
N HIS A 151 5.50 -8.15 -7.08
CA HIS A 151 5.05 -7.11 -8.01
C HIS A 151 3.84 -6.34 -7.46
N ARG A 152 2.90 -7.04 -6.81
CA ARG A 152 1.74 -6.41 -6.16
C ARG A 152 2.18 -5.44 -5.05
N ALA A 153 3.16 -5.80 -4.21
CA ALA A 153 3.70 -4.90 -3.21
C ALA A 153 4.26 -3.62 -3.84
N ILE A 154 5.00 -3.73 -4.94
CA ILE A 154 5.58 -2.60 -5.66
C ILE A 154 4.49 -1.74 -6.31
N THR A 155 3.51 -2.34 -6.97
CA THR A 155 2.43 -1.58 -7.64
C THR A 155 1.52 -0.86 -6.63
N GLN A 156 1.40 -1.39 -5.42
CA GLN A 156 0.73 -0.70 -4.31
C GLN A 156 1.59 0.36 -3.62
N GLY A 157 2.81 0.59 -4.10
CA GLY A 157 3.66 1.66 -3.63
C GLY A 157 4.59 1.30 -2.48
N TYR A 158 4.83 0.01 -2.19
CA TYR A 158 5.70 -0.45 -1.11
C TYR A 158 7.02 -1.03 -1.62
N TRP A 159 8.09 -0.81 -0.87
CA TRP A 159 9.39 -1.37 -1.21
C TRP A 159 10.27 -1.61 0.03
N TRP A 160 11.05 -2.69 0.02
CA TRP A 160 12.15 -2.97 0.96
C TRP A 160 13.22 -3.84 0.29
N PRO A 161 14.47 -3.88 0.83
CA PRO A 161 15.50 -4.76 0.30
C PRO A 161 15.08 -6.23 0.45
N GLY A 162 15.08 -6.98 -0.64
CA GLY A 162 14.69 -8.39 -0.61
C GLY A 162 13.20 -8.67 -0.80
N THR A 163 12.36 -7.68 -1.13
CA THR A 163 10.91 -7.84 -1.39
C THR A 163 10.58 -9.10 -2.20
N GLN A 164 11.30 -9.34 -3.30
CA GLN A 164 11.04 -10.50 -4.16
C GLN A 164 11.38 -11.82 -3.46
N LYS A 165 12.51 -11.88 -2.74
CA LYS A 165 12.94 -13.08 -2.02
C LYS A 165 11.98 -13.41 -0.89
N GLU A 166 11.63 -12.42 -0.08
CA GLU A 166 10.69 -12.60 1.04
C GLU A 166 9.30 -12.99 0.56
N ALA A 167 8.80 -12.39 -0.52
CA ALA A 167 7.54 -12.80 -1.13
C ALA A 167 7.55 -14.26 -1.63
N GLN A 168 8.67 -14.70 -2.23
CA GLN A 168 8.83 -16.10 -2.64
C GLN A 168 8.88 -17.05 -1.44
N GLU A 169 9.62 -16.68 -0.39
CA GLU A 169 9.70 -17.48 0.84
C GLU A 169 8.34 -17.55 1.55
N TYR A 170 7.57 -16.45 1.55
CA TYR A 170 6.24 -16.39 2.11
C TYR A 170 5.29 -17.37 1.40
N VAL A 171 5.22 -17.31 0.07
CA VAL A 171 4.36 -18.19 -0.72
C VAL A 171 4.75 -19.67 -0.57
N ARG A 172 6.04 -19.98 -0.46
CA ARG A 172 6.50 -21.36 -0.20
C ARG A 172 6.05 -21.92 1.13
N LYS A 173 5.76 -21.06 2.12
CA LYS A 173 5.28 -21.45 3.45
C LYS A 173 3.76 -21.39 3.56
N CYS A 174 3.06 -20.81 2.60
CA CYS A 174 1.60 -20.71 2.62
C CYS A 174 0.98 -22.09 2.38
N TYR A 175 0.23 -22.58 3.37
CA TYR A 175 -0.43 -23.88 3.30
C TYR A 175 -1.38 -24.00 2.10
N GLN A 176 -2.18 -22.99 1.85
CA GLN A 176 -3.12 -22.98 0.71
C GLN A 176 -2.39 -23.09 -0.63
N CYS A 177 -1.32 -22.32 -0.80
CA CYS A 177 -0.53 -22.37 -2.02
C CYS A 177 0.12 -23.74 -2.21
N GLN A 178 0.61 -24.38 -1.14
CA GLN A 178 1.21 -25.71 -1.22
C GLN A 178 0.18 -26.80 -1.53
N LYS A 179 -1.00 -26.72 -0.91
CA LYS A 179 -2.07 -27.69 -1.10
C LYS A 179 -2.65 -27.68 -2.51
N PHE A 180 -2.76 -26.49 -3.11
CA PHE A 180 -3.37 -26.29 -4.43
C PHE A 180 -2.35 -26.02 -5.54
N ALA A 181 -1.04 -26.11 -5.24
CA ALA A 181 -0.03 -26.07 -6.27
C ALA A 181 -0.26 -27.26 -7.22
N THR A 182 -0.74 -27.00 -8.41
CA THR A 182 -0.69 -27.98 -9.50
C THR A 182 0.76 -28.35 -9.72
N ASN A 183 1.10 -29.61 -9.51
CA ASN A 183 2.41 -30.14 -9.87
C ASN A 183 2.57 -29.99 -11.38
N ILE A 184 3.25 -28.93 -11.79
CA ILE A 184 3.72 -28.79 -13.15
C ILE A 184 4.95 -29.69 -13.21
N HIS A 185 4.76 -30.89 -13.74
CA HIS A 185 5.84 -31.78 -14.11
C HIS A 185 6.61 -31.23 -15.32
#